data_2f6598fe6501514e4ef5f94d0b66d009
#
_entry.id   2f6598fe6501514e4ef5f94d0b66d009
#
_cell.length_a   1.000
_cell.length_b   1.000
_cell.length_c   1.000
_cell.angle_alpha   90.00
_cell.angle_beta   90.00
_cell.angle_gamma   90.00
#
_symmetry.space_group_name_H-M   'P 1'
#
loop_
_entity.id
_entity.type
_entity.pdbx_description
1 polymer ?
#
loop_
_entity_poly.entity_id
_entity_poly.type
_entity_poly.pdbx_seq_one_letter_code
_entity_poly.pdbx_strand_id
1 'polypeptide(L)'
;MALLLNILWNVPGLGFIPALLWLLAAGIMAITVIGLPWARACLMMASYSFAPFGRRLVSTEDLNGFGTIGSGPLGWLANLIWFLLAGLWLCIAHLTLAVSTAVTIIGLPFAWAHLKLAAASLFPVGKRVVPNSVADAAELGRGRTAGERGRRD
;
A
#
# COMPACT_ATOMS: atom_id res chain seq x y z
N MET A 1 -3.83 -5.30 20.00
CA MET A 1 -3.54 -6.41 19.07
C MET A 1 -2.61 -6.00 17.92
N ALA A 2 -2.94 -4.96 17.13
CA ALA A 2 -2.10 -4.51 16.00
C ALA A 2 -0.66 -4.11 16.40
N LEU A 3 -0.47 -3.41 17.54
CA LEU A 3 0.86 -3.03 18.01
C LEU A 3 1.74 -4.25 18.28
N LEU A 4 1.22 -5.25 18.99
CA LEU A 4 1.96 -6.47 19.29
C LEU A 4 2.36 -7.22 18.00
N LEU A 5 1.43 -7.34 17.03
CA LEU A 5 1.71 -7.97 15.75
C LEU A 5 2.78 -7.20 14.94
N ASN A 6 2.76 -5.86 14.98
CA ASN A 6 3.79 -5.04 14.33
C ASN A 6 5.17 -5.20 15.01
N ILE A 7 5.23 -5.34 16.33
CA ILE A 7 6.48 -5.64 17.04
C ILE A 7 7.01 -7.02 16.62
N LEU A 8 6.17 -8.05 16.70
CA LEU A 8 6.54 -9.42 16.30
C LEU A 8 6.95 -9.52 14.83
N TRP A 9 6.33 -8.72 13.96
CA TRP A 9 6.67 -8.60 12.55
C TRP A 9 8.08 -8.05 12.32
N ASN A 10 8.51 -7.10 13.14
CA ASN A 10 9.82 -6.45 12.99
C ASN A 10 10.96 -7.20 13.68
N VAL A 11 10.69 -8.03 14.70
CA VAL A 11 11.75 -8.80 15.40
C VAL A 11 12.56 -9.69 14.45
N PRO A 12 11.97 -10.50 13.54
CA PRO A 12 12.73 -11.28 12.55
C PRO A 12 13.15 -10.45 11.32
N GLY A 13 12.96 -9.12 11.31
CA GLY A 13 13.33 -8.26 10.21
C GLY A 13 12.34 -8.21 9.03
N LEU A 14 11.22 -8.91 9.10
CA LEU A 14 10.24 -9.00 8.00
C LEU A 14 9.64 -7.65 7.59
N GLY A 15 9.53 -6.70 8.53
CA GLY A 15 9.06 -5.35 8.26
C GLY A 15 10.20 -4.34 8.13
N PHE A 16 11.19 -4.41 9.01
CA PHE A 16 12.27 -3.44 9.10
C PHE A 16 13.16 -3.43 7.84
N ILE A 17 13.59 -4.62 7.37
CA ILE A 17 14.45 -4.71 6.19
C ILE A 17 13.75 -4.19 4.93
N PRO A 18 12.53 -4.64 4.56
CA PRO A 18 11.81 -4.07 3.43
C PRO A 18 11.56 -2.57 3.57
N ALA A 19 11.26 -2.07 4.79
CA ALA A 19 11.04 -0.64 5.00
C ALA A 19 12.29 0.18 4.67
N LEU A 20 13.50 -0.27 5.08
CA LEU A 20 14.75 0.38 4.73
C LEU A 20 15.02 0.36 3.22
N LEU A 21 14.74 -0.77 2.55
CA LEU A 21 14.89 -0.88 1.09
C LEU A 21 13.94 0.08 0.36
N TRP A 22 12.70 0.22 0.84
CA TRP A 22 11.74 1.19 0.31
C TRP A 22 12.18 2.63 0.55
N LEU A 23 12.78 2.95 1.70
CA LEU A 23 13.34 4.28 1.97
C LEU A 23 14.52 4.59 1.04
N LEU A 24 15.40 3.62 0.80
CA LEU A 24 16.48 3.77 -0.17
C LEU A 24 15.93 4.02 -1.58
N ALA A 25 14.96 3.22 -2.02
CA ALA A 25 14.29 3.41 -3.30
C ALA A 25 13.64 4.81 -3.40
N ALA A 26 12.99 5.28 -2.33
CA ALA A 26 12.42 6.62 -2.28
C ALA A 26 13.48 7.71 -2.46
N GLY A 27 14.64 7.58 -1.81
CA GLY A 27 15.77 8.49 -1.96
C GLY A 27 16.30 8.54 -3.40
N ILE A 28 16.49 7.37 -4.02
CA ILE A 28 16.94 7.27 -5.42
C ILE A 28 15.92 7.93 -6.37
N MET A 29 14.62 7.64 -6.18
CA MET A 29 13.56 8.23 -7.01
C MET A 29 13.43 9.74 -6.80
N ALA A 30 13.68 10.25 -5.57
CA ALA A 30 13.58 11.68 -5.26
C ALA A 30 14.70 12.52 -5.90
N ILE A 31 15.87 11.94 -6.18
CA ILE A 31 16.98 12.62 -6.88
C ILE A 31 16.56 12.96 -8.32
N THR A 32 15.68 12.17 -8.92
CA THR A 32 15.13 12.42 -10.25
C THR A 32 13.81 13.17 -10.13
N VAL A 33 13.66 14.33 -10.76
CA VAL A 33 12.40 15.11 -10.75
C VAL A 33 11.24 14.28 -11.27
N ILE A 34 11.48 13.48 -12.30
CA ILE A 34 10.49 12.58 -12.90
C ILE A 34 10.07 11.46 -11.93
N GLY A 35 10.97 11.04 -11.03
CA GLY A 35 10.73 10.00 -10.04
C GLY A 35 9.90 10.41 -8.82
N LEU A 36 9.56 11.68 -8.65
CA LEU A 36 8.83 12.17 -7.47
C LEU A 36 7.50 11.45 -7.17
N PRO A 37 6.64 11.10 -8.17
CA PRO A 37 5.44 10.30 -7.89
C PRO A 37 5.76 8.94 -7.28
N TRP A 38 6.78 8.28 -7.77
CA TRP A 38 7.25 6.99 -7.24
C TRP A 38 7.99 7.12 -5.91
N ALA A 39 8.74 8.21 -5.69
CA ALA A 39 9.36 8.48 -4.40
C ALA A 39 8.32 8.52 -3.27
N ARG A 40 7.20 9.22 -3.48
CA ARG A 40 6.07 9.25 -2.53
C ARG A 40 5.45 7.86 -2.33
N ALA A 41 5.29 7.10 -3.40
CA ALA A 41 4.79 5.73 -3.34
C ALA A 41 5.74 4.82 -2.54
N CYS A 42 7.06 4.94 -2.75
CA CYS A 42 8.08 4.20 -1.99
C CYS A 42 8.07 4.57 -0.50
N LEU A 43 7.92 5.86 -0.14
CA LEU A 43 7.78 6.30 1.26
C LEU A 43 6.53 5.70 1.92
N MET A 44 5.41 5.68 1.20
CA MET A 44 4.18 5.03 1.67
C MET A 44 4.41 3.53 1.88
N MET A 45 5.04 2.84 0.93
CA MET A 45 5.35 1.42 1.03
C MET A 45 6.33 1.12 2.17
N ALA A 46 7.31 1.99 2.44
CA ALA A 46 8.19 1.90 3.59
C ALA A 46 7.41 1.87 4.92
N SER A 47 6.50 2.84 5.09
CA SER A 47 5.66 2.92 6.29
C SER A 47 4.70 1.72 6.42
N TYR A 48 4.21 1.19 5.30
CA TYR A 48 3.32 0.03 5.27
C TYR A 48 4.06 -1.27 5.57
N SER A 49 5.25 -1.45 5.01
CA SER A 49 6.12 -2.59 5.30
C SER A 49 6.54 -2.62 6.76
N PHE A 50 6.85 -1.46 7.35
CA PHE A 50 7.20 -1.36 8.76
C PHE A 50 6.06 -1.72 9.71
N ALA A 51 4.83 -1.30 9.40
CA ALA A 51 3.67 -1.53 10.27
C ALA A 51 2.40 -1.85 9.47
N PRO A 52 2.25 -3.11 8.95
CA PRO A 52 1.12 -3.50 8.11
C PRO A 52 -0.16 -3.81 8.88
N PHE A 53 -0.06 -4.09 10.20
CA PHE A 53 -1.21 -4.46 11.01
C PHE A 53 -1.97 -3.22 11.51
N GLY A 54 -3.31 -3.28 11.43
CA GLY A 54 -4.19 -2.17 11.80
C GLY A 54 -4.29 -1.07 10.74
N ARG A 55 -3.72 -1.26 9.55
CA ARG A 55 -3.72 -0.30 8.45
C ARG A 55 -4.19 -0.93 7.15
N ARG A 56 -4.74 -0.08 6.28
CA ARG A 56 -5.15 -0.45 4.91
C ARG A 56 -4.71 0.59 3.90
N LEU A 57 -4.57 0.13 2.65
CA LEU A 57 -4.30 0.98 1.49
C LEU A 57 -5.63 1.51 0.95
N VAL A 58 -5.74 2.83 0.81
CA VAL A 58 -6.93 3.52 0.30
C VAL A 58 -6.51 4.49 -0.80
N SER A 59 -7.36 4.70 -1.80
CA SER A 59 -7.15 5.73 -2.81
C SER A 59 -7.15 7.12 -2.17
N THR A 60 -6.27 8.01 -2.63
CA THR A 60 -6.27 9.40 -2.16
C THR A 60 -7.55 10.13 -2.55
N GLU A 61 -8.17 9.72 -3.66
CA GLU A 61 -9.46 10.24 -4.11
C GLU A 61 -10.59 9.89 -3.13
N ASP A 62 -10.61 8.62 -2.65
CA ASP A 62 -11.60 8.18 -1.66
C ASP A 62 -11.47 8.91 -0.31
N LEU A 63 -10.24 9.35 0.04
CA LEU A 63 -9.99 10.07 1.28
C LEU A 63 -10.35 11.55 1.20
N ASN A 64 -10.12 12.19 0.06
CA ASN A 64 -10.23 13.64 -0.11
C ASN A 64 -11.53 14.07 -0.81
N GLY A 65 -12.26 13.13 -1.44
CA GLY A 65 -13.47 13.42 -2.21
C GLY A 65 -13.21 14.07 -3.58
N PHE A 66 -11.95 14.28 -3.96
CA PHE A 66 -11.58 14.85 -5.26
C PHE A 66 -10.32 14.15 -5.82
N GLY A 67 -10.21 14.16 -7.16
CA GLY A 67 -9.08 13.58 -7.86
C GLY A 67 -7.76 14.31 -7.56
N THR A 68 -6.67 13.56 -7.49
CA THR A 68 -5.30 14.07 -7.33
C THR A 68 -4.47 13.74 -8.57
N ILE A 69 -3.27 14.29 -8.69
CA ILE A 69 -2.33 13.96 -9.79
C ILE A 69 -2.13 12.44 -9.89
N GLY A 70 -2.20 11.71 -8.77
CA GLY A 70 -2.05 10.27 -8.72
C GLY A 70 -3.30 9.46 -9.12
N SER A 71 -4.48 10.07 -9.20
CA SER A 71 -5.75 9.42 -9.58
C SER A 71 -6.18 9.68 -11.03
N GLY A 72 -5.56 10.66 -11.71
CA GLY A 72 -5.85 10.99 -13.12
C GLY A 72 -5.07 10.14 -14.13
N PRO A 73 -5.14 10.48 -15.44
CA PRO A 73 -4.43 9.76 -16.51
C PRO A 73 -2.93 9.63 -16.28
N LEU A 74 -2.29 10.66 -15.70
CA LEU A 74 -0.86 10.62 -15.34
C LEU A 74 -0.57 9.61 -14.23
N GLY A 75 -1.46 9.50 -13.25
CA GLY A 75 -1.35 8.49 -12.19
C GLY A 75 -1.52 7.08 -12.73
N TRP A 76 -2.45 6.89 -13.67
CA TRP A 76 -2.61 5.61 -14.36
C TRP A 76 -1.35 5.22 -15.14
N LEU A 77 -0.79 6.14 -15.92
CA LEU A 77 0.44 5.92 -16.68
C LEU A 77 1.62 5.61 -15.74
N ALA A 78 1.76 6.37 -14.65
CA ALA A 78 2.80 6.13 -13.65
C ALA A 78 2.66 4.74 -13.02
N ASN A 79 1.44 4.28 -12.71
CA ASN A 79 1.17 2.95 -12.20
C ASN A 79 1.43 1.85 -13.24
N LEU A 80 1.14 2.09 -14.52
CA LEU A 80 1.42 1.14 -15.61
C LEU A 80 2.93 0.93 -15.77
N ILE A 81 3.69 2.02 -15.80
CA ILE A 81 5.16 1.97 -15.86
C ILE A 81 5.70 1.23 -14.63
N TRP A 82 5.21 1.59 -13.43
CA TRP A 82 5.58 0.93 -12.19
C TRP A 82 5.27 -0.58 -12.21
N PHE A 83 4.08 -0.96 -12.64
CA PHE A 83 3.65 -2.35 -12.73
C PHE A 83 4.62 -3.21 -13.56
N LEU A 84 5.03 -2.69 -14.72
CA LEU A 84 5.94 -3.41 -15.63
C LEU A 84 7.37 -3.48 -15.08
N LEU A 85 7.87 -2.39 -14.48
CA LEU A 85 9.27 -2.31 -14.02
C LEU A 85 9.50 -2.96 -12.66
N ALA A 86 8.57 -2.81 -11.72
CA ALA A 86 8.77 -3.21 -10.33
C ALA A 86 7.54 -3.91 -9.71
N GLY A 87 6.34 -3.41 -9.95
CA GLY A 87 5.13 -3.80 -9.22
C GLY A 87 4.82 -5.29 -9.32
N LEU A 88 4.90 -5.85 -10.51
CA LEU A 88 4.65 -7.28 -10.76
C LEU A 88 5.67 -8.16 -10.01
N TRP A 89 6.95 -7.83 -10.09
CA TRP A 89 8.03 -8.59 -9.45
C TRP A 89 7.95 -8.53 -7.93
N LEU A 90 7.64 -7.37 -7.37
CA LEU A 90 7.43 -7.18 -5.95
C LEU A 90 6.19 -7.93 -5.45
N CYS A 91 5.11 -7.95 -6.24
CA CYS A 91 3.92 -8.73 -5.94
C CYS A 91 4.26 -10.23 -5.85
N ILE A 92 4.96 -10.77 -6.85
CA ILE A 92 5.39 -12.18 -6.87
C ILE A 92 6.28 -12.49 -5.66
N ALA A 93 7.25 -11.62 -5.34
CA ALA A 93 8.10 -11.79 -4.18
C ALA A 93 7.29 -11.84 -2.87
N HIS A 94 6.35 -10.94 -2.68
CA HIS A 94 5.49 -10.95 -1.50
C HIS A 94 4.54 -12.16 -1.46
N LEU A 95 4.03 -12.63 -2.59
CA LEU A 95 3.22 -13.86 -2.64
C LEU A 95 4.05 -15.07 -2.24
N THR A 96 5.29 -15.19 -2.71
CA THR A 96 6.22 -16.25 -2.31
C THR A 96 6.47 -16.23 -0.80
N LEU A 97 6.71 -15.04 -0.23
CA LEU A 97 6.89 -14.87 1.21
C LEU A 97 5.60 -15.19 2.00
N ALA A 98 4.42 -14.85 1.45
CA ALA A 98 3.14 -15.21 2.05
C ALA A 98 2.98 -16.74 2.15
N VAL A 99 3.25 -17.47 1.07
CA VAL A 99 3.20 -18.93 1.07
C VAL A 99 4.21 -19.51 2.06
N SER A 100 5.46 -19.02 2.05
CA SER A 100 6.51 -19.49 2.94
C SER A 100 6.17 -19.28 4.43
N THR A 101 5.56 -18.15 4.78
CA THR A 101 5.17 -17.85 6.16
C THR A 101 3.90 -18.61 6.58
N ALA A 102 2.99 -18.90 5.64
CA ALA A 102 1.74 -19.62 5.91
C ALA A 102 1.93 -21.09 6.31
N VAL A 103 3.11 -21.67 6.10
CA VAL A 103 3.42 -23.07 6.48
C VAL A 103 3.30 -23.29 8.00
N THR A 104 3.42 -22.23 8.80
CA THR A 104 3.28 -22.29 10.26
C THR A 104 2.05 -21.52 10.74
N ILE A 105 1.41 -22.03 11.81
CA ILE A 105 0.25 -21.36 12.42
C ILE A 105 0.61 -19.94 12.89
N ILE A 106 1.80 -19.77 13.47
CA ILE A 106 2.34 -18.48 13.92
C ILE A 106 2.61 -17.54 12.72
N GLY A 107 2.94 -18.11 11.57
CA GLY A 107 3.20 -17.37 10.34
C GLY A 107 1.94 -16.87 9.62
N LEU A 108 0.74 -17.39 9.92
CA LEU A 108 -0.50 -16.98 9.25
C LEU A 108 -0.79 -15.47 9.31
N PRO A 109 -0.65 -14.76 10.45
CA PRO A 109 -0.78 -13.31 10.48
C PRO A 109 0.25 -12.62 9.56
N PHE A 110 1.46 -13.14 9.49
CA PHE A 110 2.53 -12.57 8.65
C PHE A 110 2.32 -12.86 7.17
N ALA A 111 1.79 -14.04 6.82
CA ALA A 111 1.31 -14.34 5.48
C ALA A 111 0.26 -13.33 5.02
N TRP A 112 -0.70 -13.00 5.88
CA TRP A 112 -1.69 -11.95 5.61
C TRP A 112 -1.05 -10.58 5.39
N ALA A 113 -0.03 -10.20 6.17
CA ALA A 113 0.72 -8.97 5.94
C ALA A 113 1.40 -8.96 4.57
N HIS A 114 2.04 -10.06 4.17
CA HIS A 114 2.63 -10.18 2.84
C HIS A 114 1.60 -10.11 1.71
N LEU A 115 0.41 -10.69 1.86
CA LEU A 115 -0.67 -10.55 0.87
C LEU A 115 -1.11 -9.09 0.69
N LYS A 116 -1.21 -8.33 1.78
CA LYS A 116 -1.51 -6.90 1.75
C LYS A 116 -0.41 -6.11 1.03
N LEU A 117 0.86 -6.43 1.29
CA LEU A 117 2.00 -5.80 0.63
C LEU A 117 2.07 -6.18 -0.85
N ALA A 118 1.76 -7.42 -1.22
CA ALA A 118 1.66 -7.86 -2.61
C ALA A 118 0.64 -7.01 -3.39
N ALA A 119 -0.57 -6.88 -2.86
CA ALA A 119 -1.62 -6.06 -3.49
C ALA A 119 -1.24 -4.56 -3.56
N ALA A 120 -0.57 -4.04 -2.52
CA ALA A 120 -0.10 -2.66 -2.48
C ALA A 120 1.01 -2.37 -3.50
N SER A 121 1.87 -3.36 -3.77
CA SER A 121 3.01 -3.22 -4.68
C SER A 121 2.59 -3.04 -6.14
N LEU A 122 1.41 -3.52 -6.55
CA LEU A 122 0.99 -3.47 -7.95
C LEU A 122 0.75 -2.05 -8.46
N PHE A 123 0.00 -1.24 -7.70
CA PHE A 123 -0.43 0.11 -8.11
C PHE A 123 -0.36 1.08 -6.94
N PRO A 124 0.85 1.52 -6.51
CA PRO A 124 1.01 2.31 -5.30
C PRO A 124 0.79 3.82 -5.51
N VAL A 125 0.90 4.33 -6.75
CA VAL A 125 0.76 5.76 -7.05
C VAL A 125 -0.70 6.19 -6.87
N GLY A 126 -0.93 7.31 -6.19
CA GLY A 126 -2.28 7.81 -5.90
C GLY A 126 -2.97 7.14 -4.71
N LYS A 127 -2.26 6.33 -3.93
CA LYS A 127 -2.78 5.67 -2.73
C LYS A 127 -2.10 6.15 -1.45
N ARG A 128 -2.77 5.92 -0.32
CA ARG A 128 -2.26 6.20 1.03
C ARG A 128 -2.53 5.03 1.96
N VAL A 129 -1.62 4.81 2.88
CA VAL A 129 -1.80 3.86 3.99
C VAL A 129 -2.38 4.62 5.18
N VAL A 130 -3.55 4.17 5.63
CA VAL A 130 -4.30 4.80 6.73
C VAL A 130 -4.71 3.76 7.77
N PRO A 131 -4.99 4.17 9.01
CA PRO A 131 -5.62 3.30 10.01
C PRO A 131 -6.95 2.73 9.49
N ASN A 132 -7.32 1.52 9.94
CA ASN A 132 -8.57 0.86 9.52
C ASN A 132 -9.80 1.74 9.76
N SER A 133 -9.86 2.46 10.89
CA SER A 133 -10.97 3.37 11.20
C SER A 133 -11.17 4.48 10.16
N VAL A 134 -10.07 5.01 9.62
CA VAL A 134 -10.11 6.04 8.57
C VAL A 134 -10.54 5.42 7.24
N ALA A 135 -10.08 4.22 6.94
CA ALA A 135 -10.49 3.48 5.74
C ALA A 135 -11.99 3.16 5.77
N ASP A 136 -12.51 2.69 6.91
CA ASP A 136 -13.93 2.40 7.11
C ASP A 136 -14.80 3.65 6.94
N ALA A 137 -14.35 4.80 7.47
CA ALA A 137 -15.04 6.08 7.30
C ALA A 137 -15.09 6.54 5.83
N ALA A 138 -14.00 6.34 5.08
CA ALA A 138 -13.93 6.67 3.65
C ALA A 138 -14.88 5.77 2.81
N GLU A 139 -14.97 4.48 3.14
CA GLU A 139 -15.89 3.54 2.48
C GLU A 139 -17.36 3.91 2.73
N LEU A 140 -17.72 4.28 3.97
CA LEU A 140 -19.07 4.73 4.33
C LEU A 140 -19.44 6.04 3.61
N GLY A 141 -18.50 6.99 3.52
CA GLY A 141 -18.68 8.25 2.78
C GLY A 141 -18.99 7.99 1.30
N ARG A 142 -18.26 7.09 0.68
CA ARG A 142 -18.46 6.69 -0.73
C ARG A 142 -19.81 6.03 -0.98
N GLY A 143 -20.24 5.17 -0.07
CA GLY A 143 -21.56 4.52 -0.15
C GLY A 143 -22.72 5.51 -0.09
N ARG A 144 -22.60 6.56 0.75
CA ARG A 144 -23.62 7.63 0.85
C ARG A 144 -23.74 8.44 -0.44
N THR A 145 -22.61 8.90 -0.99
CA THR A 145 -22.60 9.69 -2.24
C THR A 145 -23.08 8.89 -3.44
N ALA A 146 -22.79 7.60 -3.52
CA ALA A 146 -23.31 6.71 -4.56
C ALA A 146 -24.84 6.52 -4.43
N GLY A 147 -25.35 6.33 -3.22
CA GLY A 147 -26.79 6.20 -2.96
C GLY A 147 -27.58 7.48 -3.24
N GLU A 148 -26.99 8.65 -3.02
CA GLU A 148 -27.61 9.94 -3.36
C GLU A 148 -27.67 10.21 -4.87
N ARG A 149 -26.64 9.78 -5.61
CA ARG A 149 -26.65 9.88 -7.09
C ARG A 149 -27.71 8.98 -7.71
N GLY A 150 -27.83 7.73 -7.30
CA GLY A 150 -28.83 6.79 -7.80
C GLY A 150 -30.29 7.11 -7.41
N ARG A 151 -30.53 8.13 -6.57
CA ARG A 151 -31.88 8.63 -6.27
C ARG A 151 -32.28 9.86 -7.12
N ARG A 152 -31.32 10.44 -7.84
CA ARG A 152 -31.55 11.63 -8.69
C ARG A 152 -31.76 11.29 -10.17
N ASP A 153 -31.36 10.07 -10.53
CA ASP A 153 -31.59 9.45 -11.85
C ASP A 153 -32.89 8.62 -11.83
#